data_ff24374c6a8e8daa095600dba534707e
#
_entry.id   ff24374c6a8e8daa095600dba534707e
#
_cell.length_a   1.000
_cell.length_b   1.000
_cell.length_c   1.000
_cell.angle_alpha   90.00
_cell.angle_beta   90.00
_cell.angle_gamma   90.00
#
_symmetry.space_group_name_H-M   'P 1'
#
loop_
_entity.id
_entity.type
_entity.pdbx_description
1 polymer ?
#
loop_
_entity_poly.entity_id
_entity_poly.type
_entity_poly.pdbx_seq_one_letter_code
_entity_poly.pdbx_strand_id
1 'polypeptide(L)'
;MESQYGTQPPSIAALFVRQARSAPERTAVRGEDAELTYRELDRRSDHLARRLQDRGVRPGDVVGLEADRRAATVVALLGILKAGAAYLALERRYPAERRRLILADSGATVVLTRDDLDAMAEGSAPDPVETAPDDVAYVAYTSGSTGAPKGVRVPHRAVLRLVVDADFLTLGPDDVVLQYAPVAFDASTLEIWGPLLNGARLDVAPERDLAIGELTEHIHHFGITVLWLTAGLFQQVVEYGLDDLKGVRVLLAGGDVLSPPHVNQALAALPGLTLVNGYGPTENTTFTCCHTITAPVEGAVPIGRPIRGTGVHILDADLRPVPDGEIGELYATGDGLALDYLGNPEQTSRAFLPDPFDERPGARMYRTGDLVSRRADGVLDYHGRADRQVKIRGFRIEPGEIEAALAGRDDVAEAAVVAQPGPDGGKRLVAFVTGHGGARPATLALRRELGEVLPSYAVPSHIRVVDALPLTANGKVDRAALTADTSPARPELNAEHRTPAPGIEAAVAQLWSDHLGIDGIGADDDFFELGGHSLVGVRITTDLEREYGVQISPVTFYLAPTPAGLADAVVQAGGAR
;
A
#
# COMPACT_ATOMS: atom_id res chain seq x y z
N MET A 1 -13.91 1.65 33.38
CA MET A 1 -12.45 1.57 33.61
C MET A 1 -11.91 2.94 33.32
N GLU A 2 -11.50 3.66 34.35
CA GLU A 2 -10.83 4.95 34.19
C GLU A 2 -9.56 4.73 33.34
N SER A 3 -9.41 5.50 32.29
CA SER A 3 -8.28 5.48 31.38
C SER A 3 -6.97 5.60 32.18
N GLN A 4 -5.99 4.73 31.96
CA GLN A 4 -4.61 4.86 32.50
C GLN A 4 -3.94 6.19 32.08
N TYR A 5 -4.60 7.02 31.33
CA TYR A 5 -4.05 8.16 30.58
C TYR A 5 -4.54 9.53 31.06
N GLY A 6 -5.06 9.71 32.27
CA GLY A 6 -5.52 11.04 32.72
C GLY A 6 -6.70 11.60 31.88
N THR A 7 -6.95 12.90 31.97
CA THR A 7 -8.12 13.54 31.35
C THR A 7 -8.02 13.82 29.84
N GLN A 8 -6.83 13.62 29.20
CA GLN A 8 -6.64 13.72 27.75
C GLN A 8 -5.78 12.57 27.24
N PRO A 9 -6.13 11.92 26.10
CA PRO A 9 -5.26 10.94 25.47
C PRO A 9 -3.95 11.62 25.04
N PRO A 10 -2.78 10.97 25.28
CA PRO A 10 -1.48 11.54 24.94
C PRO A 10 -1.27 11.57 23.41
N SER A 11 -0.29 12.36 22.93
CA SER A 11 0.16 12.30 21.55
C SER A 11 1.08 11.09 21.30
N ILE A 12 1.34 10.76 20.03
CA ILE A 12 2.31 9.71 19.63
C ILE A 12 3.67 9.97 20.28
N ALA A 13 4.18 11.21 20.20
CA ALA A 13 5.47 11.59 20.77
C ALA A 13 5.50 11.42 22.29
N ALA A 14 4.42 11.82 23.00
CA ALA A 14 4.33 11.69 24.45
C ALA A 14 4.32 10.22 24.89
N LEU A 15 3.63 9.33 24.17
CA LEU A 15 3.64 7.89 24.45
C LEU A 15 5.01 7.28 24.19
N PHE A 16 5.64 7.64 23.08
CA PHE A 16 7.00 7.17 22.77
C PHE A 16 8.00 7.55 23.87
N VAL A 17 7.99 8.81 24.32
CA VAL A 17 8.88 9.29 25.41
C VAL A 17 8.66 8.47 26.69
N ARG A 18 7.42 8.10 27.01
CA ARG A 18 7.13 7.20 28.16
C ARG A 18 7.77 5.83 27.98
N GLN A 19 7.68 5.22 26.79
CA GLN A 19 8.33 3.94 26.49
C GLN A 19 9.86 4.07 26.58
N ALA A 20 10.43 5.13 26.03
CA ALA A 20 11.86 5.39 26.08
C ALA A 20 12.38 5.53 27.53
N ARG A 21 11.57 6.11 28.41
CA ARG A 21 11.91 6.20 29.85
C ARG A 21 11.76 4.88 30.59
N SER A 22 10.78 4.05 30.23
CA SER A 22 10.52 2.77 30.89
C SER A 22 11.53 1.69 30.53
N ALA A 23 12.05 1.68 29.30
CA ALA A 23 12.97 0.67 28.79
C ALA A 23 14.06 1.28 27.89
N PRO A 24 14.91 2.20 28.41
CA PRO A 24 15.80 3.02 27.62
C PRO A 24 16.87 2.24 26.83
N GLU A 25 17.32 1.10 27.36
CA GLU A 25 18.43 0.32 26.78
C GLU A 25 17.93 -0.78 25.80
N ARG A 26 16.61 -0.96 25.68
CA ARG A 26 16.10 -1.92 24.68
C ARG A 26 16.26 -1.37 23.27
N THR A 27 16.54 -2.24 22.31
CA THR A 27 16.52 -1.89 20.90
C THR A 27 15.12 -1.47 20.49
N ALA A 28 14.97 -0.23 20.01
CA ALA A 28 13.71 0.31 19.50
C ALA A 28 13.56 0.05 18.00
N VAL A 29 14.62 0.33 17.23
CA VAL A 29 14.62 0.19 15.78
C VAL A 29 15.95 -0.39 15.31
N ARG A 30 15.89 -1.27 14.32
CA ARG A 30 17.04 -1.79 13.59
C ARG A 30 16.78 -1.66 12.09
N GLY A 31 17.75 -1.14 11.36
CA GLY A 31 17.78 -1.07 9.90
C GLY A 31 19.20 -1.34 9.40
N GLU A 32 19.40 -1.35 8.08
CA GLU A 32 20.75 -1.50 7.50
C GLU A 32 21.70 -0.35 7.89
N ASP A 33 21.15 0.84 8.13
CA ASP A 33 21.91 2.06 8.44
C ASP A 33 22.23 2.23 9.92
N ALA A 34 21.43 1.69 10.83
CA ALA A 34 21.67 1.79 12.27
C ALA A 34 20.80 0.80 13.08
N GLU A 35 21.32 0.46 14.26
CA GLU A 35 20.53 -0.09 15.36
C GLU A 35 20.49 0.94 16.49
N LEU A 36 19.29 1.29 16.97
CA LEU A 36 19.09 2.32 17.98
C LEU A 36 18.28 1.79 19.13
N THR A 37 18.73 2.07 20.34
CA THR A 37 17.94 1.87 21.56
C THR A 37 16.82 2.92 21.63
N TYR A 38 15.82 2.69 22.50
CA TYR A 38 14.77 3.65 22.78
C TYR A 38 15.32 5.00 23.22
N ARG A 39 16.37 5.01 24.06
CA ARG A 39 17.07 6.24 24.48
C ARG A 39 17.74 6.96 23.32
N GLU A 40 18.43 6.24 22.44
CA GLU A 40 19.11 6.84 21.30
C GLU A 40 18.13 7.40 20.28
N LEU A 41 17.02 6.66 20.02
CA LEU A 41 15.97 7.14 19.14
C LEU A 41 15.30 8.40 19.72
N ASP A 42 15.03 8.43 21.03
CA ASP A 42 14.50 9.59 21.74
C ASP A 42 15.41 10.81 21.58
N ARG A 43 16.71 10.65 21.89
CA ARG A 43 17.71 11.71 21.81
C ARG A 43 17.89 12.23 20.37
N ARG A 44 18.03 11.34 19.39
CA ARG A 44 18.22 11.74 17.98
C ARG A 44 17.01 12.48 17.45
N SER A 45 15.80 12.03 17.77
CA SER A 45 14.57 12.70 17.37
C SER A 45 14.39 14.06 18.07
N ASP A 46 14.85 14.23 19.32
CA ASP A 46 14.91 15.52 20.00
C ASP A 46 15.81 16.50 19.26
N HIS A 47 17.00 16.08 18.85
CA HIS A 47 17.93 16.94 18.10
C HIS A 47 17.33 17.38 16.76
N LEU A 48 16.64 16.47 16.06
CA LEU A 48 15.98 16.84 14.81
C LEU A 48 14.82 17.80 15.06
N ALA A 49 14.02 17.58 16.09
CA ALA A 49 12.90 18.47 16.45
C ALA A 49 13.41 19.89 16.73
N ARG A 50 14.54 20.03 17.49
CA ARG A 50 15.18 21.32 17.72
C ARG A 50 15.64 21.99 16.42
N ARG A 51 16.30 21.26 15.54
CA ARG A 51 16.74 21.78 14.22
C ARG A 51 15.54 22.25 13.38
N LEU A 52 14.41 21.56 13.42
CA LEU A 52 13.19 21.96 12.72
C LEU A 52 12.64 23.26 13.31
N GLN A 53 12.58 23.38 14.65
CA GLN A 53 12.19 24.63 15.32
C GLN A 53 13.13 25.80 14.96
N ASP A 54 14.45 25.58 14.95
CA ASP A 54 15.45 26.57 14.54
C ASP A 54 15.32 26.98 13.06
N ARG A 55 14.81 26.07 12.20
CA ARG A 55 14.46 26.34 10.79
C ARG A 55 13.08 27.03 10.64
N GLY A 56 12.40 27.33 11.75
CA GLY A 56 11.14 28.05 11.78
C GLY A 56 9.89 27.19 11.67
N VAL A 57 10.01 25.86 11.76
CA VAL A 57 8.86 24.94 11.81
C VAL A 57 8.07 25.18 13.10
N ARG A 58 6.76 25.33 12.97
CA ARG A 58 5.82 25.61 14.06
C ARG A 58 4.83 24.46 14.23
N PRO A 59 4.19 24.35 15.40
CA PRO A 59 3.11 23.41 15.61
C PRO A 59 1.99 23.59 14.56
N GLY A 60 1.58 22.46 13.96
CA GLY A 60 0.57 22.42 12.90
C GLY A 60 1.13 22.55 11.47
N ASP A 61 2.42 22.88 11.30
CA ASP A 61 3.04 22.88 9.98
C ASP A 61 3.14 21.45 9.41
N VAL A 62 3.22 21.35 8.08
CA VAL A 62 3.52 20.10 7.38
C VAL A 62 5.00 20.08 6.97
N VAL A 63 5.71 19.05 7.36
CA VAL A 63 7.11 18.81 6.98
C VAL A 63 7.19 17.64 6.00
N GLY A 64 7.68 17.90 4.79
CA GLY A 64 7.96 16.87 3.80
C GLY A 64 9.17 16.03 4.21
N LEU A 65 9.14 14.76 3.88
CA LEU A 65 10.24 13.82 4.12
C LEU A 65 10.42 12.94 2.90
N GLU A 66 11.59 12.96 2.27
CA GLU A 66 11.97 11.94 1.30
C GLU A 66 12.16 10.62 2.05
N ALA A 67 11.08 9.84 2.10
CA ALA A 67 11.01 8.63 2.90
C ALA A 67 11.62 7.43 2.17
N ASP A 68 12.44 6.69 2.90
CA ASP A 68 12.99 5.40 2.54
C ASP A 68 12.89 4.43 3.74
N ARG A 69 13.18 3.17 3.55
CA ARG A 69 13.19 2.17 4.64
C ARG A 69 14.53 2.19 5.36
N ARG A 70 14.65 3.09 6.37
CA ARG A 70 15.87 3.28 7.18
C ARG A 70 15.51 3.64 8.62
N ALA A 71 16.38 3.32 9.57
CA ALA A 71 16.25 3.78 10.94
C ALA A 71 16.27 5.33 11.04
N ALA A 72 17.05 6.00 10.19
CA ALA A 72 17.08 7.46 10.11
C ALA A 72 15.71 8.07 9.72
N THR A 73 14.93 7.40 8.87
CA THR A 73 13.56 7.82 8.56
C THR A 73 12.65 7.77 9.79
N VAL A 74 12.76 6.72 10.61
CA VAL A 74 12.00 6.62 11.87
C VAL A 74 12.37 7.76 12.84
N VAL A 75 13.66 8.09 12.94
CA VAL A 75 14.12 9.28 13.69
C VAL A 75 13.45 10.55 13.17
N ALA A 76 13.34 10.69 11.83
CA ALA A 76 12.75 11.87 11.22
C ALA A 76 11.24 11.97 11.50
N LEU A 77 10.49 10.88 11.37
CA LEU A 77 9.05 10.86 11.68
C LEU A 77 8.79 11.30 13.12
N LEU A 78 9.53 10.72 14.07
CA LEU A 78 9.39 11.07 15.47
C LEU A 78 9.83 12.50 15.78
N GLY A 79 10.92 12.97 15.16
CA GLY A 79 11.44 14.34 15.33
C GLY A 79 10.46 15.41 14.81
N ILE A 80 9.80 15.14 13.69
CA ILE A 80 8.75 16.01 13.14
C ILE A 80 7.57 16.11 14.13
N LEU A 81 7.10 14.95 14.65
CA LEU A 81 6.02 14.94 15.65
C LEU A 81 6.41 15.63 16.96
N LYS A 82 7.66 15.51 17.42
CA LYS A 82 8.17 16.22 18.60
C LYS A 82 8.28 17.73 18.38
N ALA A 83 8.48 18.19 17.15
CA ALA A 83 8.39 19.61 16.80
C ALA A 83 6.96 20.14 16.76
N GLY A 84 5.94 19.30 16.96
CA GLY A 84 4.52 19.63 16.86
C GLY A 84 4.00 19.71 15.42
N ALA A 85 4.77 19.24 14.45
CA ALA A 85 4.43 19.28 13.04
C ALA A 85 3.88 17.92 12.57
N ALA A 86 3.16 17.94 11.44
CA ALA A 86 2.72 16.75 10.75
C ALA A 86 3.76 16.30 9.72
N TYR A 87 4.03 15.00 9.60
CA TYR A 87 4.90 14.53 8.53
C TYR A 87 4.12 14.24 7.25
N LEU A 88 4.78 14.50 6.11
CA LEU A 88 4.35 14.12 4.77
C LEU A 88 5.44 13.24 4.16
N ALA A 89 5.22 11.94 4.16
CA ALA A 89 6.16 11.01 3.54
C ALA A 89 6.03 11.04 2.01
N LEU A 90 7.14 11.34 1.33
CA LEU A 90 7.25 11.37 -0.12
C LEU A 90 8.04 10.15 -0.58
N GLU A 91 7.38 9.25 -1.29
CA GLU A 91 8.02 8.08 -1.87
C GLU A 91 9.03 8.51 -2.94
N ARG A 92 10.30 8.12 -2.80
CA ARG A 92 11.36 8.49 -3.76
C ARG A 92 11.11 7.95 -5.17
N ARG A 93 10.37 6.84 -5.28
CA ARG A 93 9.98 6.22 -6.56
C ARG A 93 8.86 6.96 -7.27
N TYR A 94 8.22 7.94 -6.62
CA TYR A 94 7.23 8.76 -7.32
C TYR A 94 7.92 9.64 -8.39
N PRO A 95 7.27 9.81 -9.56
CA PRO A 95 7.73 10.77 -10.56
C PRO A 95 7.98 12.15 -9.96
N ALA A 96 8.96 12.86 -10.48
CA ALA A 96 9.33 14.20 -9.97
C ALA A 96 8.14 15.17 -10.01
N GLU A 97 7.32 15.10 -11.07
CA GLU A 97 6.13 15.93 -11.22
C GLU A 97 5.09 15.62 -10.15
N ARG A 98 4.85 14.34 -9.84
CA ARG A 98 3.95 13.96 -8.75
C ARG A 98 4.43 14.47 -7.41
N ARG A 99 5.73 14.34 -7.11
CA ARG A 99 6.31 14.88 -5.86
C ARG A 99 6.16 16.39 -5.78
N ARG A 100 6.37 17.10 -6.90
CA ARG A 100 6.18 18.55 -6.99
C ARG A 100 4.73 18.95 -6.72
N LEU A 101 3.76 18.25 -7.31
CA LEU A 101 2.33 18.49 -7.09
C LEU A 101 1.94 18.26 -5.63
N ILE A 102 2.37 17.16 -5.02
CA ILE A 102 2.10 16.85 -3.61
C ILE A 102 2.69 17.92 -2.68
N LEU A 103 3.92 18.35 -2.93
CA LEU A 103 4.57 19.40 -2.12
C LEU A 103 3.85 20.75 -2.26
N ALA A 104 3.45 21.10 -3.47
CA ALA A 104 2.72 22.35 -3.72
C ALA A 104 1.35 22.36 -3.05
N ASP A 105 0.62 21.24 -3.11
CA ASP A 105 -0.71 21.09 -2.51
C ASP A 105 -0.64 21.03 -0.97
N SER A 106 0.36 20.36 -0.42
CA SER A 106 0.51 20.19 1.03
C SER A 106 0.92 21.46 1.78
N GLY A 107 1.46 22.46 1.09
CA GLY A 107 2.01 23.66 1.71
C GLY A 107 3.28 23.40 2.54
N ALA A 108 3.92 22.25 2.40
CA ALA A 108 5.16 21.91 3.10
C ALA A 108 6.30 22.85 2.67
N THR A 109 6.79 23.68 3.59
CA THR A 109 7.87 24.64 3.35
C THR A 109 9.25 24.09 3.67
N VAL A 110 9.32 23.05 4.48
CA VAL A 110 10.54 22.31 4.83
C VAL A 110 10.41 20.88 4.30
N VAL A 111 11.41 20.43 3.56
CA VAL A 111 11.53 19.04 3.09
C VAL A 111 12.84 18.50 3.63
N LEU A 112 12.79 17.38 4.34
CA LEU A 112 13.95 16.64 4.78
C LEU A 112 14.36 15.66 3.69
N THR A 113 15.59 15.80 3.22
CA THR A 113 16.22 14.91 2.25
C THR A 113 17.04 13.83 2.97
N ARG A 114 17.50 12.83 2.22
CA ARG A 114 18.44 11.83 2.74
C ARG A 114 19.70 12.48 3.32
N ASP A 115 20.27 13.46 2.64
CA ASP A 115 21.46 14.16 3.10
C ASP A 115 21.21 14.91 4.43
N ASP A 116 20.00 15.49 4.61
CA ASP A 116 19.61 16.08 5.90
C ASP A 116 19.60 15.06 7.03
N LEU A 117 19.16 13.82 6.75
CA LEU A 117 19.11 12.72 7.72
C LEU A 117 20.50 12.16 8.02
N ASP A 118 21.35 12.00 7.01
CA ASP A 118 22.73 11.52 7.17
C ASP A 118 23.61 12.54 7.91
N ALA A 119 23.31 13.84 7.78
CA ALA A 119 24.00 14.94 8.45
C ALA A 119 23.45 15.26 9.86
N MET A 120 22.63 14.38 10.46
CA MET A 120 22.09 14.60 11.82
C MET A 120 23.21 14.55 12.86
N ALA A 121 23.65 15.73 13.30
CA ALA A 121 24.62 15.89 14.39
C ALA A 121 23.90 15.89 15.75
N GLU A 122 24.67 15.69 16.83
CA GLU A 122 24.18 15.89 18.18
C GLU A 122 23.82 17.37 18.42
N GLY A 123 22.78 17.59 19.21
CA GLY A 123 22.26 18.94 19.50
C GLY A 123 21.52 18.99 20.84
N SER A 124 20.87 20.11 21.10
CA SER A 124 20.04 20.32 22.28
C SER A 124 18.64 19.71 22.12
N ALA A 125 17.94 19.53 23.24
CA ALA A 125 16.53 19.14 23.23
C ALA A 125 15.66 20.25 22.60
N PRO A 126 14.50 19.90 22.01
CA PRO A 126 13.56 20.87 21.47
C PRO A 126 12.88 21.66 22.58
N ASP A 127 12.31 22.80 22.23
CA ASP A 127 11.37 23.46 23.12
C ASP A 127 10.12 22.58 23.27
N PRO A 128 9.55 22.44 24.48
CA PRO A 128 8.37 21.62 24.70
C PRO A 128 7.20 22.08 23.82
N VAL A 129 6.54 21.13 23.16
CA VAL A 129 5.33 21.37 22.37
C VAL A 129 4.19 20.56 22.95
N GLU A 130 3.11 21.26 23.27
CA GLU A 130 1.86 20.62 23.65
C GLU A 130 1.10 20.21 22.39
N THR A 131 0.78 18.92 22.24
CA THR A 131 0.11 18.35 21.07
C THR A 131 -1.22 17.76 21.51
N ALA A 132 -2.31 18.23 20.90
CA ALA A 132 -3.66 17.73 21.15
C ALA A 132 -3.92 16.43 20.37
N PRO A 133 -4.87 15.59 20.83
CA PRO A 133 -5.27 14.36 20.13
C PRO A 133 -5.77 14.59 18.70
N ASP A 134 -6.38 15.72 18.44
CA ASP A 134 -6.91 16.11 17.14
C ASP A 134 -5.91 16.86 16.25
N ASP A 135 -4.70 17.16 16.75
CA ASP A 135 -3.65 17.69 15.91
C ASP A 135 -3.25 16.67 14.85
N VAL A 136 -2.86 17.17 13.66
CA VAL A 136 -2.48 16.30 12.54
C VAL A 136 -1.15 15.64 12.84
N ALA A 137 -1.12 14.31 12.81
CA ALA A 137 0.10 13.53 12.92
C ALA A 137 0.79 13.38 11.56
N TYR A 138 0.01 13.11 10.52
CA TYR A 138 0.55 13.00 9.16
C TYR A 138 -0.48 13.32 8.07
N VAL A 139 0.04 13.56 6.87
CA VAL A 139 -0.75 13.69 5.65
C VAL A 139 -0.39 12.54 4.71
N ALA A 140 -1.38 11.71 4.35
CA ALA A 140 -1.21 10.62 3.39
C ALA A 140 -1.88 10.98 2.07
N TYR A 141 -1.13 10.94 0.95
CA TYR A 141 -1.69 11.18 -0.37
C TYR A 141 -2.21 9.90 -1.02
N THR A 142 -3.48 9.92 -1.41
CA THR A 142 -4.15 8.84 -2.13
C THR A 142 -4.56 9.31 -3.52
N SER A 143 -4.87 8.36 -4.43
CA SER A 143 -5.45 8.68 -5.73
C SER A 143 -6.78 9.43 -5.57
N GLY A 144 -7.02 10.38 -6.47
CA GLY A 144 -8.24 11.20 -6.45
C GLY A 144 -9.17 10.93 -7.62
N SER A 145 -10.47 10.87 -7.36
CA SER A 145 -11.50 10.64 -8.39
C SER A 145 -11.60 11.76 -9.43
N THR A 146 -11.02 12.92 -9.15
CA THR A 146 -11.00 14.10 -10.01
C THR A 146 -9.74 14.22 -10.87
N GLY A 147 -8.85 13.21 -10.82
CA GLY A 147 -7.60 13.20 -11.60
C GLY A 147 -6.39 13.81 -10.89
N ALA A 148 -6.54 14.35 -9.68
CA ALA A 148 -5.43 14.83 -8.85
C ALA A 148 -5.35 14.04 -7.53
N PRO A 149 -4.15 13.78 -7.00
CA PRO A 149 -4.00 13.15 -5.70
C PRO A 149 -4.60 14.02 -4.60
N LYS A 150 -5.12 13.39 -3.54
CA LYS A 150 -5.73 14.06 -2.40
C LYS A 150 -5.00 13.72 -1.10
N GLY A 151 -4.69 14.73 -0.30
CA GLY A 151 -4.02 14.60 0.99
C GLY A 151 -5.03 14.32 2.11
N VAL A 152 -4.95 13.18 2.77
CA VAL A 152 -5.77 12.79 3.92
C VAL A 152 -5.06 13.26 5.20
N ARG A 153 -5.69 14.14 6.01
CA ARG A 153 -5.12 14.60 7.27
C ARG A 153 -5.50 13.69 8.42
N VAL A 154 -4.52 12.93 8.91
CA VAL A 154 -4.72 11.93 9.98
C VAL A 154 -4.27 12.48 11.32
N PRO A 155 -5.16 12.53 12.35
CA PRO A 155 -4.83 13.05 13.67
C PRO A 155 -4.14 12.01 14.56
N HIS A 156 -3.46 12.47 15.61
CA HIS A 156 -2.78 11.61 16.58
C HIS A 156 -3.72 10.55 17.20
N ARG A 157 -4.96 10.93 17.58
CA ARG A 157 -5.93 9.99 18.17
C ARG A 157 -6.22 8.78 17.29
N ALA A 158 -6.24 8.99 15.96
CA ALA A 158 -6.55 7.94 15.02
C ALA A 158 -5.41 6.90 14.92
N VAL A 159 -4.16 7.37 14.99
CA VAL A 159 -2.99 6.48 15.09
C VAL A 159 -3.02 5.71 16.42
N LEU A 160 -3.28 6.39 17.54
CA LEU A 160 -3.33 5.75 18.85
C LEU A 160 -4.44 4.70 18.93
N ARG A 161 -5.62 4.97 18.38
CA ARG A 161 -6.72 3.99 18.26
C ARG A 161 -6.30 2.72 17.54
N LEU A 162 -5.43 2.85 16.50
CA LEU A 162 -4.97 1.70 15.72
C LEU A 162 -4.00 0.81 16.51
N VAL A 163 -3.10 1.41 17.30
CA VAL A 163 -1.91 0.70 17.82
C VAL A 163 -1.87 0.52 19.34
N VAL A 164 -2.69 1.28 20.11
CA VAL A 164 -2.71 1.19 21.57
C VAL A 164 -3.93 0.41 22.02
N ASP A 165 -3.72 -0.61 22.88
CA ASP A 165 -4.78 -1.51 23.37
C ASP A 165 -5.65 -2.09 22.21
N ALA A 166 -5.05 -2.38 21.08
CA ALA A 166 -5.72 -2.95 19.92
C ALA A 166 -6.30 -4.34 20.25
N ASP A 167 -7.54 -4.58 19.87
CA ASP A 167 -8.26 -5.83 20.15
C ASP A 167 -7.97 -6.93 19.12
N PHE A 168 -7.39 -6.59 17.99
CA PHE A 168 -7.00 -7.52 16.93
C PHE A 168 -5.51 -7.92 16.98
N LEU A 169 -4.68 -7.21 17.76
CA LEU A 169 -3.24 -7.40 17.85
C LEU A 169 -2.74 -6.99 19.24
N THR A 170 -2.10 -7.91 19.95
CA THR A 170 -1.39 -7.58 21.18
C THR A 170 0.11 -7.53 20.89
N LEU A 171 0.73 -6.38 21.17
CA LEU A 171 2.18 -6.17 21.06
C LEU A 171 2.81 -5.99 22.45
N GLY A 172 4.00 -6.52 22.60
CA GLY A 172 4.78 -6.41 23.82
C GLY A 172 6.28 -6.40 23.59
N PRO A 173 7.06 -6.31 24.68
CA PRO A 173 8.50 -6.11 24.61
C PRO A 173 9.28 -7.19 23.85
N ASP A 174 8.74 -8.40 23.76
CA ASP A 174 9.40 -9.52 23.10
C ASP A 174 9.06 -9.65 21.62
N ASP A 175 8.16 -8.78 21.12
CA ASP A 175 7.79 -8.79 19.72
C ASP A 175 8.79 -8.02 18.86
N VAL A 176 8.90 -8.49 17.62
CA VAL A 176 9.65 -7.87 16.55
C VAL A 176 8.71 -7.66 15.37
N VAL A 177 8.46 -6.42 15.02
CA VAL A 177 7.57 -6.06 13.91
C VAL A 177 8.40 -5.67 12.70
N LEU A 178 8.09 -6.23 11.53
CA LEU A 178 8.74 -5.83 10.28
C LEU A 178 8.09 -4.57 9.71
N GLN A 179 8.90 -3.57 9.38
CA GLN A 179 8.50 -2.45 8.51
C GLN A 179 8.89 -2.79 7.07
N TYR A 180 7.87 -3.07 6.24
CA TYR A 180 8.05 -3.42 4.83
C TYR A 180 7.23 -2.53 3.90
N ALA A 181 6.07 -2.05 4.34
CA ALA A 181 5.26 -1.11 3.58
C ALA A 181 6.01 0.20 3.33
N PRO A 182 5.87 0.83 2.15
CA PRO A 182 6.36 2.18 1.94
C PRO A 182 5.81 3.15 2.99
N VAL A 183 6.64 4.05 3.50
CA VAL A 183 6.25 4.99 4.58
C VAL A 183 5.10 5.92 4.16
N ALA A 184 4.96 6.18 2.87
CA ALA A 184 3.87 6.98 2.31
C ALA A 184 2.50 6.25 2.33
N PHE A 185 2.46 4.95 2.64
CA PHE A 185 1.24 4.15 2.75
C PHE A 185 0.85 3.96 4.21
N ASP A 186 -0.44 4.05 4.49
CA ASP A 186 -1.01 4.03 5.84
C ASP A 186 -0.80 2.70 6.59
N ALA A 187 -0.52 1.59 5.89
CA ALA A 187 -0.10 0.34 6.51
C ALA A 187 1.18 0.50 7.36
N SER A 188 2.11 1.37 6.93
CA SER A 188 3.31 1.70 7.69
C SER A 188 3.01 2.30 9.07
N THR A 189 1.83 2.89 9.25
CA THR A 189 1.38 3.43 10.54
C THR A 189 1.33 2.36 11.62
N LEU A 190 0.77 1.18 11.29
CA LEU A 190 0.78 0.04 12.21
C LEU A 190 2.19 -0.50 12.41
N GLU A 191 2.93 -0.68 11.30
CA GLU A 191 4.27 -1.28 11.35
C GLU A 191 5.24 -0.44 12.19
N ILE A 192 5.19 0.89 12.08
CA ILE A 192 6.12 1.79 12.79
C ILE A 192 5.65 2.10 14.20
N TRP A 193 4.42 2.60 14.35
CA TRP A 193 3.94 3.07 15.66
C TRP A 193 3.48 1.93 16.56
N GLY A 194 3.06 0.80 15.99
CA GLY A 194 2.71 -0.40 16.77
C GLY A 194 3.82 -0.83 17.72
N PRO A 195 4.99 -1.22 17.23
CA PRO A 195 6.09 -1.64 18.11
C PRO A 195 6.58 -0.50 19.02
N LEU A 196 6.80 0.69 18.47
CA LEU A 196 7.43 1.79 19.21
C LEU A 196 6.59 2.30 20.39
N LEU A 197 5.27 2.23 20.32
CA LEU A 197 4.38 2.67 21.41
C LEU A 197 4.03 1.55 22.40
N ASN A 198 4.39 0.29 22.11
CA ASN A 198 4.14 -0.86 22.97
C ASN A 198 5.42 -1.52 23.52
N GLY A 199 6.60 -0.90 23.34
CA GLY A 199 7.87 -1.37 23.88
C GLY A 199 8.50 -2.55 23.12
N ALA A 200 7.99 -2.87 21.93
CA ALA A 200 8.52 -3.87 21.00
C ALA A 200 9.67 -3.31 20.14
N ARG A 201 10.30 -4.16 19.35
CA ARG A 201 11.33 -3.79 18.39
C ARG A 201 10.74 -3.62 16.99
N LEU A 202 11.10 -2.53 16.31
CA LEU A 202 10.88 -2.33 14.90
C LEU A 202 12.10 -2.82 14.10
N ASP A 203 11.90 -3.72 13.16
CA ASP A 203 12.91 -4.13 12.19
C ASP A 203 12.56 -3.52 10.84
N VAL A 204 13.46 -2.73 10.29
CA VAL A 204 13.25 -2.01 9.02
C VAL A 204 13.89 -2.83 7.91
N ALA A 205 13.08 -3.33 6.99
CA ALA A 205 13.57 -4.09 5.84
C ALA A 205 14.49 -3.26 4.94
N PRO A 206 15.43 -3.89 4.21
CA PRO A 206 16.29 -3.22 3.24
C PRO A 206 15.52 -2.33 2.25
N GLU A 207 16.14 -1.21 1.82
CA GLU A 207 15.49 -0.25 0.90
C GLU A 207 15.19 -0.84 -0.48
N ARG A 208 15.97 -1.84 -0.90
CA ARG A 208 15.77 -2.53 -2.18
C ARG A 208 14.53 -3.40 -2.20
N ASP A 209 14.04 -3.72 -3.38
CA ASP A 209 13.02 -4.75 -3.54
C ASP A 209 13.65 -6.12 -3.23
N LEU A 210 13.02 -6.85 -2.32
CA LEU A 210 13.43 -8.20 -1.95
C LEU A 210 12.68 -9.21 -2.80
N ALA A 211 13.38 -10.21 -3.31
CA ALA A 211 12.75 -11.43 -3.79
C ALA A 211 12.02 -12.13 -2.63
N ILE A 212 11.04 -12.99 -2.92
CA ILE A 212 10.26 -13.65 -1.85
C ILE A 212 11.16 -14.45 -0.93
N GLY A 213 12.11 -15.22 -1.47
CA GLY A 213 13.08 -15.97 -0.67
C GLY A 213 13.93 -15.05 0.23
N GLU A 214 14.41 -13.91 -0.29
CA GLU A 214 15.17 -12.94 0.50
C GLU A 214 14.31 -12.32 1.61
N LEU A 215 13.04 -12.03 1.32
CA LEU A 215 12.11 -11.50 2.33
C LEU A 215 11.84 -12.53 3.44
N THR A 216 11.57 -13.77 3.08
CA THR A 216 11.28 -14.81 4.07
C THR A 216 12.53 -15.22 4.86
N GLU A 217 13.71 -15.25 4.23
CA GLU A 217 14.99 -15.40 4.93
C GLU A 217 15.23 -14.25 5.90
N HIS A 218 14.93 -13.01 5.53
CA HIS A 218 15.02 -11.84 6.41
C HIS A 218 14.08 -12.00 7.62
N ILE A 219 12.83 -12.41 7.40
CA ILE A 219 11.84 -12.66 8.46
C ILE A 219 12.39 -13.71 9.45
N HIS A 220 12.90 -14.81 8.95
CA HIS A 220 13.46 -15.87 9.76
C HIS A 220 14.72 -15.43 10.51
N HIS A 221 15.69 -14.85 9.80
CA HIS A 221 16.99 -14.47 10.34
C HIS A 221 16.87 -13.42 11.46
N PHE A 222 15.98 -12.46 11.32
CA PHE A 222 15.81 -11.39 12.28
C PHE A 222 14.76 -11.66 13.36
N GLY A 223 14.14 -12.85 13.32
CA GLY A 223 13.18 -13.30 14.31
C GLY A 223 11.92 -12.43 14.36
N ILE A 224 11.39 -12.09 13.21
CA ILE A 224 10.14 -11.32 13.09
C ILE A 224 9.00 -12.14 13.69
N THR A 225 8.27 -11.55 14.64
CA THR A 225 7.12 -12.20 15.31
C THR A 225 5.78 -11.66 14.81
N VAL A 226 5.77 -10.44 14.27
CA VAL A 226 4.56 -9.79 13.75
C VAL A 226 4.85 -9.21 12.36
N LEU A 227 4.01 -9.53 11.41
CA LEU A 227 4.19 -9.23 10.00
C LEU A 227 2.87 -8.75 9.40
N TRP A 228 2.90 -7.67 8.62
CA TRP A 228 1.79 -7.27 7.75
C TRP A 228 2.18 -7.44 6.28
N LEU A 229 1.27 -7.99 5.47
CA LEU A 229 1.47 -8.17 4.03
C LEU A 229 0.23 -7.73 3.25
N THR A 230 0.43 -7.17 2.07
CA THR A 230 -0.69 -7.03 1.13
C THR A 230 -1.21 -8.42 0.72
N ALA A 231 -2.49 -8.52 0.34
CA ALA A 231 -3.11 -9.79 -0.07
C ALA A 231 -2.29 -10.52 -1.15
N GLY A 232 -1.76 -9.78 -2.14
CA GLY A 232 -0.93 -10.37 -3.21
C GLY A 232 0.42 -10.88 -2.70
N LEU A 233 1.08 -10.12 -1.82
CA LEU A 233 2.36 -10.55 -1.23
C LEU A 233 2.17 -11.73 -0.27
N PHE A 234 1.07 -11.74 0.50
CA PHE A 234 0.69 -12.87 1.34
C PHE A 234 0.56 -14.16 0.52
N GLN A 235 -0.13 -14.13 -0.62
CA GLN A 235 -0.25 -15.30 -1.50
C GLN A 235 1.12 -15.83 -1.92
N GLN A 236 2.03 -14.97 -2.35
CA GLN A 236 3.37 -15.38 -2.78
C GLN A 236 4.24 -15.93 -1.66
N VAL A 237 4.17 -15.30 -0.48
CA VAL A 237 4.90 -15.82 0.69
C VAL A 237 4.36 -17.19 1.09
N VAL A 238 3.05 -17.43 0.99
CA VAL A 238 2.46 -18.76 1.23
C VAL A 238 2.87 -19.77 0.18
N GLU A 239 2.97 -19.38 -1.10
CA GLU A 239 3.37 -20.27 -2.20
C GLU A 239 4.86 -20.64 -2.14
N TYR A 240 5.74 -19.71 -1.77
CA TYR A 240 7.19 -19.85 -2.00
C TYR A 240 8.06 -19.77 -0.74
N GLY A 241 7.54 -19.33 0.40
CA GLY A 241 8.35 -19.08 1.60
C GLY A 241 7.68 -19.43 2.92
N LEU A 242 6.66 -20.28 2.91
CA LEU A 242 5.85 -20.58 4.09
C LEU A 242 6.64 -21.20 5.26
N ASP A 243 7.66 -22.00 4.96
CA ASP A 243 8.49 -22.65 5.98
C ASP A 243 9.30 -21.67 6.84
N ASP A 244 9.68 -20.53 6.28
CA ASP A 244 10.48 -19.51 6.98
C ASP A 244 9.63 -18.64 7.92
N LEU A 245 8.29 -18.76 7.86
CA LEU A 245 7.37 -18.06 8.76
C LEU A 245 7.15 -18.73 10.10
N LYS A 246 7.82 -19.83 10.41
CA LYS A 246 7.60 -20.63 11.64
C LYS A 246 7.79 -19.85 12.95
N GLY A 247 8.51 -18.73 12.92
CA GLY A 247 8.69 -17.82 14.07
C GLY A 247 7.65 -16.71 14.16
N VAL A 248 6.83 -16.51 13.12
CA VAL A 248 5.82 -15.46 13.08
C VAL A 248 4.63 -15.87 13.94
N ARG A 249 4.33 -15.07 14.94
CA ARG A 249 3.20 -15.28 15.87
C ARG A 249 1.90 -14.71 15.30
N VAL A 250 1.97 -13.52 14.69
CA VAL A 250 0.83 -12.84 14.08
C VAL A 250 1.19 -12.42 12.67
N LEU A 251 0.39 -12.87 11.73
CA LEU A 251 0.43 -12.43 10.34
C LEU A 251 -0.87 -11.70 10.01
N LEU A 252 -0.75 -10.40 9.74
CA LEU A 252 -1.86 -9.62 9.24
C LEU A 252 -1.76 -9.56 7.71
N ALA A 253 -2.88 -9.71 7.03
CA ALA A 253 -2.94 -9.58 5.58
C ALA A 253 -4.17 -8.77 5.17
N GLY A 254 -4.07 -8.01 4.07
CA GLY A 254 -5.18 -7.17 3.65
C GLY A 254 -4.88 -6.30 2.44
N GLY A 255 -5.63 -5.20 2.33
CA GLY A 255 -5.50 -4.26 1.20
C GLY A 255 -6.24 -4.72 -0.07
N ASP A 256 -6.58 -6.00 -0.21
CA ASP A 256 -7.51 -6.57 -1.20
C ASP A 256 -8.12 -7.85 -0.59
N VAL A 257 -9.00 -8.53 -1.33
CA VAL A 257 -9.64 -9.77 -0.91
C VAL A 257 -8.59 -10.88 -0.74
N LEU A 258 -8.59 -11.53 0.43
CA LEU A 258 -7.71 -12.66 0.69
C LEU A 258 -8.18 -13.91 -0.06
N SER A 259 -7.21 -14.68 -0.54
CA SER A 259 -7.44 -15.97 -1.20
C SER A 259 -7.70 -17.08 -0.17
N PRO A 260 -8.90 -17.69 -0.11
CA PRO A 260 -9.21 -18.75 0.84
C PRO A 260 -8.26 -19.96 0.77
N PRO A 261 -7.83 -20.46 -0.41
CA PRO A 261 -6.86 -21.54 -0.48
C PRO A 261 -5.54 -21.21 0.24
N HIS A 262 -4.99 -20.00 0.05
CA HIS A 262 -3.74 -19.59 0.69
C HIS A 262 -3.91 -19.37 2.20
N VAL A 263 -5.05 -18.83 2.63
CA VAL A 263 -5.42 -18.73 4.05
C VAL A 263 -5.42 -20.13 4.69
N ASN A 264 -6.10 -21.08 4.07
CA ASN A 264 -6.19 -22.45 4.57
C ASN A 264 -4.84 -23.17 4.57
N GLN A 265 -4.00 -22.93 3.56
CA GLN A 265 -2.64 -23.46 3.48
C GLN A 265 -1.76 -22.93 4.63
N ALA A 266 -1.81 -21.61 4.89
CA ALA A 266 -1.05 -20.99 5.97
C ALA A 266 -1.48 -21.53 7.34
N LEU A 267 -2.77 -21.63 7.61
CA LEU A 267 -3.30 -22.18 8.88
C LEU A 267 -2.92 -23.64 9.08
N ALA A 268 -2.92 -24.45 8.02
CA ALA A 268 -2.55 -25.86 8.10
C ALA A 268 -1.06 -26.07 8.36
N ALA A 269 -0.20 -25.26 7.75
CA ALA A 269 1.25 -25.39 7.86
C ALA A 269 1.84 -24.73 9.12
N LEU A 270 1.16 -23.71 9.67
CA LEU A 270 1.64 -22.89 10.79
C LEU A 270 0.61 -22.92 11.95
N PRO A 271 0.49 -24.03 12.70
CA PRO A 271 -0.58 -24.20 13.70
C PRO A 271 -0.51 -23.22 14.89
N GLY A 272 0.62 -22.51 15.07
CA GLY A 272 0.78 -21.45 16.08
C GLY A 272 0.51 -20.04 15.59
N LEU A 273 0.21 -19.88 14.29
CA LEU A 273 0.00 -18.58 13.66
C LEU A 273 -1.37 -18.02 13.99
N THR A 274 -1.42 -16.76 14.43
CA THR A 274 -2.64 -15.95 14.42
C THR A 274 -2.71 -15.20 13.08
N LEU A 275 -3.64 -15.59 12.22
CA LEU A 275 -3.86 -14.93 10.93
C LEU A 275 -5.00 -13.93 11.04
N VAL A 276 -4.76 -12.67 10.62
CA VAL A 276 -5.74 -11.59 10.72
C VAL A 276 -5.96 -10.95 9.35
N ASN A 277 -7.20 -10.91 8.88
CA ASN A 277 -7.59 -10.10 7.74
C ASN A 277 -7.85 -8.66 8.21
N GLY A 278 -7.06 -7.68 7.71
CA GLY A 278 -7.19 -6.27 8.02
C GLY A 278 -7.84 -5.51 6.87
N TYR A 279 -8.94 -4.82 7.16
CA TYR A 279 -9.71 -4.03 6.19
C TYR A 279 -9.89 -2.58 6.67
N GLY A 280 -9.64 -1.62 5.79
CA GLY A 280 -9.97 -0.22 6.01
C GLY A 280 -9.47 0.69 4.89
N PRO A 281 -10.05 1.90 4.77
CA PRO A 281 -9.54 3.00 3.96
C PRO A 281 -8.61 3.90 4.78
N THR A 282 -7.74 4.64 4.09
CA THR A 282 -6.82 5.61 4.70
C THR A 282 -7.55 6.69 5.50
N GLU A 283 -8.77 7.06 5.09
CA GLU A 283 -9.63 8.03 5.77
C GLU A 283 -10.18 7.55 7.12
N ASN A 284 -9.99 6.25 7.45
CA ASN A 284 -10.23 5.68 8.78
C ASN A 284 -8.98 5.01 9.35
N THR A 285 -7.83 5.51 9.01
CA THR A 285 -6.49 5.18 9.54
C THR A 285 -6.24 3.67 9.57
N THR A 286 -5.82 3.13 8.43
CA THR A 286 -5.40 1.76 8.15
C THR A 286 -6.51 0.72 8.27
N PHE A 287 -7.02 0.43 9.49
CA PHE A 287 -8.03 -0.60 9.68
C PHE A 287 -9.33 -0.04 10.25
N THR A 288 -10.44 -0.39 9.62
CA THR A 288 -11.81 -0.22 10.14
C THR A 288 -12.29 -1.49 10.83
N CYS A 289 -12.05 -2.62 10.17
CA CYS A 289 -12.44 -3.94 10.66
C CYS A 289 -11.25 -4.90 10.59
N CYS A 290 -11.23 -5.84 11.53
CA CYS A 290 -10.30 -6.96 11.50
C CYS A 290 -11.05 -8.27 11.72
N HIS A 291 -10.55 -9.33 11.08
CA HIS A 291 -11.06 -10.69 11.25
C HIS A 291 -9.92 -11.63 11.61
N THR A 292 -9.90 -12.12 12.86
CA THR A 292 -8.98 -13.19 13.26
C THR A 292 -9.51 -14.51 12.73
N ILE A 293 -8.72 -15.16 11.88
CA ILE A 293 -9.11 -16.39 11.20
C ILE A 293 -8.58 -17.57 12.03
N THR A 294 -9.50 -18.31 12.67
CA THR A 294 -9.18 -19.39 13.62
C THR A 294 -9.48 -20.79 13.09
N ALA A 295 -10.11 -20.88 11.92
CA ALA A 295 -10.50 -22.14 11.29
C ALA A 295 -10.42 -22.00 9.77
N PRO A 296 -10.32 -23.13 9.03
CA PRO A 296 -10.40 -23.11 7.57
C PRO A 296 -11.65 -22.38 7.07
N VAL A 297 -11.46 -21.58 6.00
CA VAL A 297 -12.50 -20.73 5.42
C VAL A 297 -13.13 -21.45 4.23
N GLU A 298 -14.46 -21.55 4.22
CA GLU A 298 -15.25 -21.96 3.08
C GLU A 298 -15.86 -20.72 2.42
N GLY A 299 -15.46 -20.40 1.21
CA GLY A 299 -15.91 -19.18 0.49
C GLY A 299 -15.04 -17.96 0.77
N ALA A 300 -15.62 -16.76 0.66
CA ALA A 300 -14.88 -15.51 0.85
C ALA A 300 -14.44 -15.30 2.30
N VAL A 301 -13.23 -14.75 2.49
CA VAL A 301 -12.74 -14.37 3.81
C VAL A 301 -13.46 -13.10 4.27
N PRO A 302 -14.13 -13.11 5.44
CA PRO A 302 -14.81 -11.91 5.95
C PRO A 302 -13.82 -10.77 6.26
N ILE A 303 -14.32 -9.53 6.22
CA ILE A 303 -13.56 -8.38 6.72
C ILE A 303 -13.64 -8.23 8.26
N GLY A 304 -14.51 -8.98 8.90
CA GLY A 304 -14.56 -9.13 10.35
C GLY A 304 -15.44 -8.13 11.07
N ARG A 305 -14.97 -7.63 12.19
CA ARG A 305 -15.69 -6.70 13.07
C ARG A 305 -14.95 -5.37 13.18
N PRO A 306 -15.67 -4.26 13.45
CA PRO A 306 -15.02 -2.99 13.76
C PRO A 306 -14.02 -3.15 14.91
N ILE A 307 -12.83 -2.58 14.75
CA ILE A 307 -11.82 -2.57 15.82
C ILE A 307 -12.20 -1.57 16.91
N ARG A 308 -11.59 -1.71 18.10
CA ARG A 308 -11.84 -0.82 19.24
C ARG A 308 -11.81 0.66 18.84
N GLY A 309 -12.76 1.46 19.32
CA GLY A 309 -12.86 2.88 19.02
C GLY A 309 -13.39 3.21 17.62
N THR A 310 -13.85 2.19 16.88
CA THR A 310 -14.46 2.33 15.56
C THR A 310 -15.92 1.85 15.61
N GLY A 311 -16.82 2.63 15.03
CA GLY A 311 -18.19 2.21 14.74
C GLY A 311 -18.40 2.06 13.24
N VAL A 312 -19.45 1.34 12.86
CA VAL A 312 -19.85 1.21 11.46
C VAL A 312 -21.38 1.21 11.31
N HIS A 313 -21.85 1.86 10.25
CA HIS A 313 -23.22 1.77 9.77
C HIS A 313 -23.24 1.11 8.40
N ILE A 314 -24.25 0.29 8.12
CA ILE A 314 -24.51 -0.29 6.81
C ILE A 314 -25.82 0.32 6.34
N LEU A 315 -25.76 1.14 5.29
CA LEU A 315 -26.86 2.01 4.90
C LEU A 315 -27.28 1.77 3.44
N ASP A 316 -28.54 2.03 3.17
CA ASP A 316 -29.09 2.11 1.81
C ASP A 316 -28.79 3.49 1.16
N ALA A 317 -29.32 3.69 -0.06
CA ALA A 317 -29.14 4.94 -0.81
C ALA A 317 -29.80 6.16 -0.15
N ASP A 318 -30.79 5.94 0.74
CA ASP A 318 -31.49 6.98 1.50
C ASP A 318 -30.86 7.20 2.89
N LEU A 319 -29.68 6.62 3.15
CA LEU A 319 -28.95 6.65 4.44
C LEU A 319 -29.76 6.00 5.59
N ARG A 320 -30.58 4.96 5.30
CA ARG A 320 -31.28 4.19 6.33
C ARG A 320 -30.52 2.88 6.59
N PRO A 321 -30.46 2.42 7.85
CA PRO A 321 -29.84 1.13 8.17
C PRO A 321 -30.54 -0.03 7.44
N VAL A 322 -29.75 -0.90 6.83
CA VAL A 322 -30.25 -2.14 6.22
C VAL A 322 -30.31 -3.26 7.27
N PRO A 323 -31.27 -4.21 7.16
CA PRO A 323 -31.33 -5.40 8.01
C PRO A 323 -30.06 -6.26 7.90
N ASP A 324 -29.77 -7.04 8.96
CA ASP A 324 -28.70 -8.03 8.92
C ASP A 324 -28.92 -9.03 7.78
N GLY A 325 -27.85 -9.34 7.06
CA GLY A 325 -27.85 -10.19 5.87
C GLY A 325 -28.10 -9.45 4.55
N GLU A 326 -28.64 -8.24 4.59
CA GLU A 326 -28.81 -7.41 3.38
C GLU A 326 -27.54 -6.63 3.06
N ILE A 327 -27.32 -6.36 1.76
CA ILE A 327 -26.17 -5.60 1.28
C ILE A 327 -26.50 -4.11 1.34
N GLY A 328 -25.58 -3.34 1.95
CA GLY A 328 -25.60 -1.88 1.97
C GLY A 328 -24.21 -1.30 1.87
N GLU A 329 -24.11 0.01 1.75
CA GLU A 329 -22.84 0.74 1.74
C GLU A 329 -22.33 0.92 3.18
N LEU A 330 -21.02 0.66 3.37
CA LEU A 330 -20.36 0.79 4.67
C LEU A 330 -19.97 2.24 4.96
N TYR A 331 -20.34 2.72 6.14
CA TYR A 331 -19.91 4.00 6.68
C TYR A 331 -19.13 3.76 7.97
N ALA A 332 -17.94 4.36 8.08
CA ALA A 332 -17.07 4.23 9.27
C ALA A 332 -17.21 5.45 10.18
N THR A 333 -17.17 5.23 11.50
CA THR A 333 -17.26 6.27 12.54
C THR A 333 -16.20 6.06 13.62
N GLY A 334 -16.06 7.01 14.53
CA GLY A 334 -15.21 6.87 15.72
C GLY A 334 -13.86 7.54 15.61
N ASP A 335 -12.95 7.15 16.51
CA ASP A 335 -11.66 7.83 16.72
C ASP A 335 -10.66 7.61 15.57
N GLY A 336 -10.91 6.62 14.71
CA GLY A 336 -10.08 6.34 13.54
C GLY A 336 -10.25 7.33 12.39
N LEU A 337 -11.30 8.16 12.39
CA LEU A 337 -11.58 9.06 11.28
C LEU A 337 -10.49 10.12 11.13
N ALA A 338 -10.04 10.29 9.89
CA ALA A 338 -9.26 11.45 9.47
C ALA A 338 -10.05 12.75 9.65
N LEU A 339 -9.34 13.87 9.69
CA LEU A 339 -9.98 15.17 9.83
C LEU A 339 -10.73 15.57 8.55
N ASP A 340 -10.05 15.47 7.42
CA ASP A 340 -10.57 15.91 6.12
C ASP A 340 -9.60 15.57 4.99
N TYR A 341 -9.91 16.04 3.80
CA TYR A 341 -8.98 16.16 2.69
C TYR A 341 -8.36 17.55 2.67
N LEU A 342 -7.05 17.63 2.76
CA LEU A 342 -6.27 18.87 2.82
C LEU A 342 -6.66 19.81 1.65
N GLY A 343 -7.02 21.05 1.98
CA GLY A 343 -7.36 22.07 0.98
C GLY A 343 -8.61 21.79 0.13
N ASN A 344 -9.36 20.70 0.39
CA ASN A 344 -10.50 20.30 -0.43
C ASN A 344 -11.81 20.15 0.39
N PRO A 345 -12.46 21.26 0.76
CA PRO A 345 -13.68 21.22 1.56
C PRO A 345 -14.88 20.61 0.83
N GLU A 346 -14.94 20.72 -0.50
CA GLU A 346 -16.02 20.13 -1.28
C GLU A 346 -15.97 18.60 -1.26
N GLN A 347 -14.80 18.01 -1.51
CA GLN A 347 -14.64 16.55 -1.44
C GLN A 347 -14.76 16.04 0.00
N THR A 348 -14.29 16.83 0.99
CA THR A 348 -14.45 16.53 2.40
C THR A 348 -15.92 16.39 2.77
N SER A 349 -16.75 17.38 2.40
CA SER A 349 -18.19 17.37 2.74
C SER A 349 -18.98 16.25 2.07
N ARG A 350 -18.50 15.74 0.92
CA ARG A 350 -19.11 14.60 0.22
C ARG A 350 -18.73 13.24 0.84
N ALA A 351 -17.56 13.16 1.46
CA ALA A 351 -17.03 11.91 1.99
C ALA A 351 -17.22 11.77 3.51
N PHE A 352 -17.08 12.87 4.25
CA PHE A 352 -17.26 12.92 5.71
C PHE A 352 -18.59 13.60 6.02
N LEU A 353 -19.63 12.79 6.17
CA LEU A 353 -21.00 13.23 6.41
C LEU A 353 -21.24 13.40 7.91
N PRO A 354 -22.22 14.25 8.34
CA PRO A 354 -22.74 14.19 9.69
C PRO A 354 -23.24 12.77 10.01
N ASP A 355 -22.98 12.28 11.22
CA ASP A 355 -23.51 10.99 11.68
C ASP A 355 -24.88 11.22 12.35
N PRO A 356 -26.00 10.82 11.70
CA PRO A 356 -27.33 11.02 12.26
C PRO A 356 -27.68 10.02 13.38
N PHE A 357 -26.81 9.04 13.63
CA PHE A 357 -27.01 8.00 14.64
C PHE A 357 -26.22 8.26 15.93
N ASP A 358 -25.40 9.30 15.95
CA ASP A 358 -24.61 9.72 17.11
C ASP A 358 -25.05 11.11 17.58
N GLU A 359 -25.53 11.19 18.81
CA GLU A 359 -26.02 12.43 19.42
C GLU A 359 -24.92 13.44 19.81
N ARG A 360 -23.64 13.04 19.73
CA ARG A 360 -22.50 13.93 20.05
C ARG A 360 -22.40 15.05 19.02
N PRO A 361 -22.32 16.34 19.48
CA PRO A 361 -22.18 17.47 18.56
C PRO A 361 -20.95 17.29 17.63
N GLY A 362 -21.17 17.42 16.32
CA GLY A 362 -20.10 17.30 15.32
C GLY A 362 -19.67 15.86 15.00
N ALA A 363 -20.41 14.86 15.45
CA ALA A 363 -20.17 13.47 15.06
C ALA A 363 -20.26 13.30 13.55
N ARG A 364 -19.31 12.52 13.01
CA ARG A 364 -19.18 12.31 11.56
C ARG A 364 -19.04 10.84 11.23
N MET A 365 -19.47 10.50 10.03
CA MET A 365 -19.25 9.20 9.42
C MET A 365 -18.54 9.37 8.06
N TYR A 366 -17.61 8.47 7.75
CA TYR A 366 -16.92 8.41 6.47
C TYR A 366 -17.59 7.43 5.53
N ARG A 367 -17.94 7.88 4.35
CA ARG A 367 -18.51 7.08 3.27
C ARG A 367 -17.42 6.29 2.57
N THR A 368 -17.35 4.96 2.76
CA THR A 368 -16.26 4.14 2.24
C THR A 368 -16.38 3.83 0.74
N GLY A 369 -17.60 3.80 0.20
CA GLY A 369 -17.90 3.29 -1.14
C GLY A 369 -17.88 1.76 -1.23
N ASP A 370 -17.64 1.04 -0.13
CA ASP A 370 -17.60 -0.41 -0.07
C ASP A 370 -18.97 -0.99 0.27
N LEU A 371 -19.36 -2.07 -0.41
CA LEU A 371 -20.61 -2.80 -0.18
C LEU A 371 -20.34 -3.98 0.74
N VAL A 372 -21.12 -4.07 1.81
CA VAL A 372 -20.99 -5.11 2.84
C VAL A 372 -22.36 -5.63 3.28
N SER A 373 -22.35 -6.81 3.92
CA SER A 373 -23.49 -7.30 4.70
C SER A 373 -23.04 -7.73 6.08
N ARG A 374 -23.93 -7.67 7.08
CA ARG A 374 -23.65 -8.11 8.45
C ARG A 374 -24.26 -9.48 8.66
N ARG A 375 -23.46 -10.44 9.11
CA ARG A 375 -23.93 -11.76 9.54
C ARG A 375 -24.68 -11.67 10.87
N ALA A 376 -25.48 -12.68 11.20
CA ALA A 376 -26.19 -12.76 12.48
C ALA A 376 -25.26 -12.75 13.71
N ASP A 377 -24.00 -13.20 13.56
CA ASP A 377 -22.97 -13.12 14.60
C ASP A 377 -22.26 -11.75 14.63
N GLY A 378 -22.64 -10.80 13.76
CA GLY A 378 -22.08 -9.45 13.68
C GLY A 378 -20.80 -9.32 12.86
N VAL A 379 -20.29 -10.40 12.25
CA VAL A 379 -19.16 -10.35 11.30
C VAL A 379 -19.62 -9.72 9.99
N LEU A 380 -18.73 -8.96 9.35
CA LEU A 380 -19.02 -8.30 8.07
C LEU A 380 -18.40 -9.05 6.90
N ASP A 381 -19.20 -9.25 5.87
CA ASP A 381 -18.79 -9.76 4.57
C ASP A 381 -18.65 -8.62 3.57
N TYR A 382 -17.62 -8.70 2.74
CA TYR A 382 -17.35 -7.73 1.69
C TYR A 382 -17.92 -8.20 0.34
N HIS A 383 -18.66 -7.33 -0.36
CA HIS A 383 -19.32 -7.61 -1.62
C HIS A 383 -18.83 -6.78 -2.81
N GLY A 384 -17.73 -6.04 -2.64
CA GLY A 384 -17.20 -5.19 -3.68
C GLY A 384 -17.44 -3.71 -3.43
N ARG A 385 -17.38 -2.90 -4.50
CA ARG A 385 -17.52 -1.45 -4.41
C ARG A 385 -18.77 -0.95 -5.14
N ALA A 386 -19.35 0.13 -4.60
CA ALA A 386 -20.45 0.86 -5.24
C ALA A 386 -19.92 1.83 -6.35
N ASP A 387 -18.64 2.19 -6.29
CA ASP A 387 -17.98 3.11 -7.23
C ASP A 387 -17.01 2.36 -8.18
N ARG A 388 -16.20 3.14 -8.92
CA ARG A 388 -15.24 2.61 -9.90
C ARG A 388 -13.83 2.38 -9.36
N GLN A 389 -13.58 2.74 -8.12
CA GLN A 389 -12.29 2.56 -7.49
C GLN A 389 -11.89 1.09 -7.45
N VAL A 390 -10.63 0.81 -7.70
CA VAL A 390 -10.10 -0.57 -7.69
C VAL A 390 -8.93 -0.69 -6.73
N LYS A 391 -8.78 -1.87 -6.16
CA LYS A 391 -7.57 -2.25 -5.43
C LYS A 391 -6.76 -3.21 -6.30
N ILE A 392 -5.47 -2.91 -6.50
CA ILE A 392 -4.55 -3.73 -7.28
C ILE A 392 -3.24 -3.82 -6.49
N ARG A 393 -2.88 -5.05 -6.09
CA ARG A 393 -1.68 -5.30 -5.26
C ARG A 393 -1.64 -4.51 -3.95
N GLY A 394 -2.81 -4.23 -3.39
CA GLY A 394 -2.95 -3.42 -2.18
C GLY A 394 -2.98 -1.91 -2.41
N PHE A 395 -2.69 -1.44 -3.64
CA PHE A 395 -2.80 -0.02 -3.98
C PHE A 395 -4.23 0.35 -4.33
N ARG A 396 -4.69 1.46 -3.75
CA ARG A 396 -5.99 2.07 -4.05
C ARG A 396 -5.85 2.95 -5.28
N ILE A 397 -6.53 2.60 -6.36
CA ILE A 397 -6.41 3.27 -7.66
C ILE A 397 -7.77 3.79 -8.09
N GLU A 398 -7.79 5.07 -8.48
CA GLU A 398 -8.93 5.70 -9.14
C GLU A 398 -8.72 5.63 -10.67
N PRO A 399 -9.51 4.84 -11.40
CA PRO A 399 -9.41 4.81 -12.86
C PRO A 399 -9.55 6.18 -13.50
N GLY A 400 -10.34 7.07 -12.88
CA GLY A 400 -10.53 8.44 -13.34
C GLY A 400 -9.25 9.30 -13.32
N GLU A 401 -8.29 9.04 -12.43
CA GLU A 401 -6.99 9.74 -12.44
C GLU A 401 -6.20 9.40 -13.71
N ILE A 402 -6.23 8.13 -14.11
CA ILE A 402 -5.55 7.64 -15.30
C ILE A 402 -6.28 8.12 -16.56
N GLU A 403 -7.62 8.04 -16.57
CA GLU A 403 -8.48 8.54 -17.66
C GLU A 403 -8.22 10.04 -17.91
N ALA A 404 -8.11 10.84 -16.84
CA ALA A 404 -7.83 12.28 -16.95
C ALA A 404 -6.42 12.55 -17.50
N ALA A 405 -5.41 11.79 -17.07
CA ALA A 405 -4.05 11.93 -17.59
C ALA A 405 -3.97 11.57 -19.09
N LEU A 406 -4.70 10.54 -19.55
CA LEU A 406 -4.80 10.17 -20.96
C LEU A 406 -5.55 11.22 -21.77
N ALA A 407 -6.70 11.72 -21.28
CA ALA A 407 -7.53 12.72 -21.97
C ALA A 407 -6.86 14.10 -22.07
N GLY A 408 -5.81 14.37 -21.29
CA GLY A 408 -5.00 15.59 -21.39
C GLY A 408 -4.13 15.68 -22.64
N ARG A 409 -4.11 14.64 -23.49
CA ARG A 409 -3.29 14.59 -24.71
C ARG A 409 -4.08 15.00 -25.95
N ASP A 410 -3.42 15.71 -26.84
CA ASP A 410 -4.03 16.20 -28.08
C ASP A 410 -4.40 15.08 -29.07
N ASP A 411 -3.74 13.90 -28.99
CA ASP A 411 -3.98 12.77 -29.89
C ASP A 411 -5.02 11.75 -29.34
N VAL A 412 -5.46 11.91 -28.08
CA VAL A 412 -6.47 11.04 -27.42
C VAL A 412 -7.82 11.74 -27.38
N ALA A 413 -8.84 11.13 -27.99
CA ALA A 413 -10.21 11.67 -27.98
C ALA A 413 -10.98 11.23 -26.74
N GLU A 414 -10.93 9.95 -26.41
CA GLU A 414 -11.60 9.36 -25.25
C GLU A 414 -10.71 8.30 -24.63
N ALA A 415 -10.83 8.12 -23.31
CA ALA A 415 -10.15 7.08 -22.57
C ALA A 415 -11.08 6.41 -21.55
N ALA A 416 -10.95 5.11 -21.39
CA ALA A 416 -11.61 4.33 -20.34
C ALA A 416 -10.63 3.34 -19.75
N VAL A 417 -10.58 3.28 -18.41
CA VAL A 417 -9.70 2.37 -17.67
C VAL A 417 -10.53 1.40 -16.85
N VAL A 418 -10.19 0.12 -16.94
CA VAL A 418 -10.85 -0.96 -16.19
C VAL A 418 -9.82 -1.87 -15.54
N ALA A 419 -10.23 -2.54 -14.45
CA ALA A 419 -9.49 -3.66 -13.90
C ALA A 419 -9.98 -4.95 -14.53
N GLN A 420 -9.07 -5.72 -15.11
CA GLN A 420 -9.34 -7.05 -15.68
C GLN A 420 -8.68 -8.11 -14.82
N PRO A 421 -9.19 -9.35 -14.82
CA PRO A 421 -8.49 -10.48 -14.24
C PRO A 421 -7.09 -10.64 -14.86
N GLY A 422 -6.09 -10.82 -14.03
CA GLY A 422 -4.74 -11.20 -14.45
C GLY A 422 -4.58 -12.73 -14.49
N PRO A 423 -3.58 -13.25 -15.21
CA PRO A 423 -3.31 -14.69 -15.27
C PRO A 423 -2.84 -15.25 -13.92
N ASP A 424 -2.32 -14.40 -13.05
CA ASP A 424 -1.90 -14.70 -11.68
C ASP A 424 -3.06 -14.80 -10.66
N GLY A 425 -4.30 -14.71 -11.14
CA GLY A 425 -5.49 -14.66 -10.29
C GLY A 425 -5.73 -13.29 -9.62
N GLY A 426 -4.82 -12.34 -9.81
CA GLY A 426 -4.96 -10.95 -9.38
C GLY A 426 -5.74 -10.11 -10.38
N LYS A 427 -5.60 -8.78 -10.24
CA LYS A 427 -6.18 -7.79 -11.16
C LYS A 427 -5.08 -7.00 -11.85
N ARG A 428 -5.32 -6.59 -13.11
CA ARG A 428 -4.47 -5.69 -13.88
C ARG A 428 -5.27 -4.51 -14.43
N LEU A 429 -4.61 -3.36 -14.56
CA LEU A 429 -5.20 -2.20 -15.23
C LEU A 429 -5.04 -2.32 -16.74
N VAL A 430 -6.15 -2.08 -17.46
CA VAL A 430 -6.17 -1.98 -18.91
C VAL A 430 -6.83 -0.66 -19.29
N ALA A 431 -6.16 0.14 -20.12
CA ALA A 431 -6.70 1.35 -20.70
C ALA A 431 -7.15 1.11 -22.14
N PHE A 432 -8.32 1.64 -22.50
CA PHE A 432 -8.83 1.69 -23.85
C PHE A 432 -8.88 3.15 -24.28
N VAL A 433 -8.30 3.48 -25.43
CA VAL A 433 -8.22 4.87 -25.92
C VAL A 433 -8.70 4.93 -27.37
N THR A 434 -9.34 6.05 -27.72
CA THR A 434 -9.67 6.41 -29.11
C THR A 434 -8.85 7.61 -29.53
N GLY A 435 -8.50 7.72 -30.81
CA GLY A 435 -7.75 8.85 -31.32
C GLY A 435 -8.62 9.88 -32.01
N HIS A 436 -8.19 11.13 -32.02
CA HIS A 436 -8.86 12.20 -32.75
C HIS A 436 -8.80 11.99 -34.28
N GLY A 437 -9.93 12.11 -34.97
CA GLY A 437 -10.00 12.09 -36.44
C GLY A 437 -9.53 10.77 -37.08
N GLY A 438 -9.57 9.65 -36.35
CA GLY A 438 -9.08 8.34 -36.82
C GLY A 438 -7.57 8.14 -36.69
N ALA A 439 -6.86 9.06 -36.03
CA ALA A 439 -5.46 8.86 -35.64
C ALA A 439 -5.35 7.68 -34.66
N ARG A 440 -4.21 6.98 -34.68
CA ARG A 440 -3.89 5.93 -33.69
C ARG A 440 -2.80 6.46 -32.77
N PRO A 441 -3.13 6.85 -31.51
CA PRO A 441 -2.12 7.23 -30.54
C PRO A 441 -1.10 6.11 -30.31
N ALA A 442 0.19 6.45 -30.24
CA ALA A 442 1.25 5.48 -30.00
C ALA A 442 1.22 5.01 -28.54
N THR A 443 0.91 3.74 -28.31
CA THR A 443 0.71 3.19 -26.95
C THR A 443 1.93 3.31 -26.06
N LEU A 444 3.13 3.19 -26.64
CA LEU A 444 4.40 3.39 -25.94
C LEU A 444 4.60 4.82 -25.46
N ALA A 445 4.24 5.83 -26.30
CA ALA A 445 4.31 7.23 -25.90
C ALA A 445 3.33 7.50 -24.75
N LEU A 446 2.10 6.98 -24.84
CA LEU A 446 1.11 7.07 -23.78
C LEU A 446 1.62 6.49 -22.47
N ARG A 447 2.19 5.27 -22.49
CA ARG A 447 2.72 4.61 -21.30
C ARG A 447 3.88 5.39 -20.68
N ARG A 448 4.83 5.86 -21.49
CA ARG A 448 5.96 6.64 -21.01
C ARG A 448 5.50 7.92 -20.30
N GLU A 449 4.60 8.66 -20.92
CA GLU A 449 4.11 9.91 -20.36
C GLU A 449 3.25 9.71 -19.11
N LEU A 450 2.42 8.64 -19.06
CA LEU A 450 1.76 8.25 -17.83
C LEU A 450 2.77 7.97 -16.71
N GLY A 451 3.90 7.33 -17.03
CA GLY A 451 4.98 7.07 -16.08
C GLY A 451 5.71 8.33 -15.57
N GLU A 452 5.58 9.47 -16.28
CA GLU A 452 6.13 10.76 -15.83
C GLU A 452 5.23 11.46 -14.78
N VAL A 453 3.95 11.11 -14.72
CA VAL A 453 2.95 11.77 -13.86
C VAL A 453 2.30 10.84 -12.83
N LEU A 454 2.17 9.54 -13.13
CA LEU A 454 1.55 8.56 -12.25
C LEU A 454 2.59 7.64 -11.58
N PRO A 455 2.33 7.14 -10.37
CA PRO A 455 3.13 6.08 -9.78
C PRO A 455 3.11 4.83 -10.66
N SER A 456 4.16 4.04 -10.63
CA SER A 456 4.31 2.83 -11.46
C SER A 456 3.16 1.83 -11.31
N TYR A 457 2.59 1.71 -10.10
CA TYR A 457 1.45 0.83 -9.84
C TYR A 457 0.12 1.31 -10.46
N ALA A 458 0.02 2.60 -10.83
CA ALA A 458 -1.15 3.19 -11.48
C ALA A 458 -1.01 3.27 -13.00
N VAL A 459 0.16 2.96 -13.57
CA VAL A 459 0.34 2.88 -15.02
C VAL A 459 -0.31 1.60 -15.53
N PRO A 460 -1.26 1.67 -16.51
CA PRO A 460 -1.90 0.48 -17.05
C PRO A 460 -0.89 -0.50 -17.64
N SER A 461 -1.04 -1.79 -17.31
CA SER A 461 -0.23 -2.86 -17.88
C SER A 461 -0.42 -2.97 -19.40
N HIS A 462 -1.64 -2.66 -19.88
CA HIS A 462 -1.98 -2.65 -21.29
C HIS A 462 -2.72 -1.37 -21.67
N ILE A 463 -2.35 -0.80 -22.81
CA ILE A 463 -3.10 0.30 -23.45
C ILE A 463 -3.52 -0.19 -24.82
N ARG A 464 -4.82 -0.16 -25.11
CA ARG A 464 -5.41 -0.61 -26.37
C ARG A 464 -6.03 0.57 -27.10
N VAL A 465 -5.62 0.77 -28.34
CA VAL A 465 -6.24 1.74 -29.25
C VAL A 465 -7.42 1.07 -29.94
N VAL A 466 -8.61 1.61 -29.74
CA VAL A 466 -9.86 1.10 -30.32
C VAL A 466 -10.50 2.17 -31.20
N ASP A 467 -11.30 1.76 -32.18
CA ASP A 467 -11.97 2.70 -33.09
C ASP A 467 -13.08 3.49 -32.37
N ALA A 468 -13.75 2.85 -31.38
CA ALA A 468 -14.75 3.48 -30.52
C ALA A 468 -14.86 2.73 -29.20
N LEU A 469 -15.17 3.46 -28.11
CA LEU A 469 -15.52 2.83 -26.84
C LEU A 469 -16.95 2.25 -26.92
N PRO A 470 -17.18 1.02 -26.39
CA PRO A 470 -18.52 0.47 -26.31
C PRO A 470 -19.39 1.33 -25.39
N LEU A 471 -20.65 1.55 -25.81
CA LEU A 471 -21.60 2.35 -25.07
C LEU A 471 -22.80 1.49 -24.62
N THR A 472 -23.29 1.77 -23.41
CA THR A 472 -24.56 1.24 -22.92
C THR A 472 -25.74 1.86 -23.69
N ALA A 473 -26.93 1.29 -23.52
CA ALA A 473 -28.17 1.84 -24.12
C ALA A 473 -28.43 3.31 -23.77
N ASN A 474 -27.87 3.81 -22.67
CA ASN A 474 -27.99 5.20 -22.20
C ASN A 474 -26.83 6.11 -22.68
N GLY A 475 -26.00 5.64 -23.62
CA GLY A 475 -24.89 6.42 -24.18
C GLY A 475 -23.68 6.61 -23.25
N LYS A 476 -23.58 5.86 -22.16
CA LYS A 476 -22.39 5.85 -21.27
C LYS A 476 -21.44 4.72 -21.68
N VAL A 477 -20.13 4.90 -21.44
CA VAL A 477 -19.13 3.85 -21.68
C VAL A 477 -19.51 2.56 -20.95
N ASP A 478 -19.62 1.46 -21.71
CA ASP A 478 -19.90 0.11 -21.18
C ASP A 478 -18.59 -0.52 -20.68
N ARG A 479 -18.29 -0.26 -19.41
CA ARG A 479 -17.09 -0.81 -18.76
C ARG A 479 -17.17 -2.31 -18.51
N ALA A 480 -18.38 -2.87 -18.43
CA ALA A 480 -18.54 -4.31 -18.29
C ALA A 480 -18.07 -5.03 -19.57
N ALA A 481 -18.45 -4.50 -20.74
CA ALA A 481 -17.95 -5.00 -22.02
C ALA A 481 -16.42 -4.86 -22.12
N LEU A 482 -15.84 -3.73 -21.68
CA LEU A 482 -14.38 -3.54 -21.66
C LEU A 482 -13.67 -4.49 -20.68
N THR A 483 -14.27 -4.77 -19.53
CA THR A 483 -13.73 -5.73 -18.56
C THR A 483 -13.74 -7.15 -19.10
N ALA A 484 -14.74 -7.52 -19.88
CA ALA A 484 -14.86 -8.83 -20.51
C ALA A 484 -13.93 -9.03 -21.73
N ASP A 485 -13.43 -7.93 -22.33
CA ASP A 485 -12.48 -7.98 -23.45
C ASP A 485 -11.05 -8.27 -22.96
N THR A 486 -10.77 -9.55 -22.73
CA THR A 486 -9.48 -10.06 -22.23
C THR A 486 -8.56 -10.57 -23.35
N SER A 487 -8.60 -9.98 -24.53
CA SER A 487 -7.75 -10.41 -25.67
C SER A 487 -6.29 -10.60 -25.25
N PRO A 488 -5.67 -11.76 -25.52
CA PRO A 488 -4.29 -12.07 -25.15
C PRO A 488 -3.25 -11.51 -26.12
N ALA A 489 -3.63 -10.66 -27.07
CA ALA A 489 -2.75 -10.18 -28.12
C ALA A 489 -1.55 -9.39 -27.56
N ARG A 490 -0.38 -9.66 -28.09
CA ARG A 490 0.85 -8.90 -27.81
C ARG A 490 0.61 -7.40 -28.06
N PRO A 491 0.91 -6.50 -27.07
CA PRO A 491 0.80 -5.06 -27.27
C PRO A 491 1.84 -4.54 -28.26
N GLU A 492 1.70 -3.31 -28.69
CA GLU A 492 2.75 -2.58 -29.41
C GLU A 492 3.93 -2.33 -28.48
N LEU A 493 5.14 -2.67 -28.90
CA LEU A 493 6.38 -2.56 -28.15
C LEU A 493 7.45 -1.81 -28.95
N ASN A 494 8.51 -1.33 -28.26
CA ASN A 494 9.65 -0.71 -28.91
C ASN A 494 10.43 -1.71 -29.78
N ALA A 495 10.51 -2.98 -29.35
CA ALA A 495 11.19 -4.02 -30.10
C ALA A 495 10.33 -4.56 -31.25
N GLU A 496 10.92 -4.68 -32.44
CA GLU A 496 10.32 -5.45 -33.52
C GLU A 496 10.17 -6.92 -33.09
N HIS A 497 9.07 -7.54 -33.50
CA HIS A 497 8.83 -8.94 -33.15
C HIS A 497 9.87 -9.85 -33.79
N ARG A 498 10.71 -10.48 -32.99
CA ARG A 498 11.63 -11.56 -33.37
C ARG A 498 11.15 -12.88 -32.77
N THR A 499 10.90 -13.85 -33.61
CA THR A 499 10.49 -15.18 -33.14
C THR A 499 11.59 -15.79 -32.25
N PRO A 500 11.26 -16.28 -31.03
CA PRO A 500 12.23 -16.94 -30.17
C PRO A 500 12.90 -18.15 -30.83
N ALA A 501 14.20 -18.28 -30.61
CA ALA A 501 14.95 -19.44 -31.12
C ALA A 501 14.51 -20.73 -30.40
N PRO A 502 14.47 -21.87 -31.06
CA PRO A 502 14.15 -23.14 -30.40
C PRO A 502 15.10 -23.46 -29.24
N GLY A 503 14.55 -24.01 -28.16
CA GLY A 503 15.29 -24.33 -26.93
C GLY A 503 14.94 -23.39 -25.79
N ILE A 504 15.93 -22.96 -25.00
CA ILE A 504 15.72 -22.18 -23.76
C ILE A 504 15.03 -20.86 -24.06
N GLU A 505 15.36 -20.15 -25.13
CA GLU A 505 14.76 -18.89 -25.49
C GLU A 505 13.25 -19.04 -25.77
N ALA A 506 12.83 -20.07 -26.49
CA ALA A 506 11.42 -20.37 -26.72
C ALA A 506 10.70 -20.81 -25.44
N ALA A 507 11.36 -21.55 -24.55
CA ALA A 507 10.80 -21.94 -23.28
C ALA A 507 10.61 -20.74 -22.35
N VAL A 508 11.56 -19.82 -22.29
CA VAL A 508 11.44 -18.56 -21.53
C VAL A 508 10.30 -17.71 -22.07
N ALA A 509 10.19 -17.57 -23.41
CA ALA A 509 9.10 -16.80 -24.02
C ALA A 509 7.73 -17.45 -23.75
N GLN A 510 7.63 -18.77 -23.74
CA GLN A 510 6.40 -19.48 -23.40
C GLN A 510 6.05 -19.28 -21.90
N LEU A 511 7.03 -19.39 -21.02
CA LEU A 511 6.83 -19.14 -19.59
C LEU A 511 6.32 -17.71 -19.33
N TRP A 512 6.86 -16.72 -20.05
CA TRP A 512 6.35 -15.36 -19.98
C TRP A 512 4.91 -15.25 -20.50
N SER A 513 4.60 -15.93 -21.60
CA SER A 513 3.24 -16.00 -22.15
C SER A 513 2.24 -16.50 -21.11
N ASP A 514 2.59 -17.57 -20.41
CA ASP A 514 1.76 -18.19 -19.37
C ASP A 514 1.56 -17.24 -18.17
N HIS A 515 2.62 -16.58 -17.70
CA HIS A 515 2.58 -15.68 -16.55
C HIS A 515 1.98 -14.30 -16.84
N LEU A 516 2.10 -13.80 -18.08
CA LEU A 516 1.58 -12.48 -18.47
C LEU A 516 0.20 -12.57 -19.14
N GLY A 517 -0.21 -13.77 -19.59
CA GLY A 517 -1.44 -13.97 -20.34
C GLY A 517 -1.40 -13.24 -21.69
N ILE A 518 -0.26 -13.26 -22.38
CA ILE A 518 0.00 -12.60 -23.66
C ILE A 518 0.52 -13.63 -24.65
N ASP A 519 -0.13 -13.73 -25.80
CA ASP A 519 0.31 -14.60 -26.88
C ASP A 519 1.35 -13.91 -27.78
N GLY A 520 2.24 -14.70 -28.36
CA GLY A 520 3.19 -14.24 -29.38
C GLY A 520 4.30 -13.34 -28.84
N ILE A 521 4.81 -13.63 -27.64
CA ILE A 521 5.96 -12.93 -27.07
C ILE A 521 7.20 -13.17 -27.93
N GLY A 522 7.85 -12.09 -28.34
CA GLY A 522 9.09 -12.09 -29.11
C GLY A 522 10.32 -12.24 -28.22
N ALA A 523 11.43 -12.69 -28.82
CA ALA A 523 12.68 -12.90 -28.10
C ALA A 523 13.29 -11.63 -27.48
N ASP A 524 13.04 -10.48 -28.10
CA ASP A 524 13.58 -9.18 -27.70
C ASP A 524 12.56 -8.28 -27.02
N ASP A 525 11.37 -8.82 -26.68
CA ASP A 525 10.33 -8.09 -25.98
C ASP A 525 10.76 -7.76 -24.55
N ASP A 526 10.60 -6.49 -24.16
CA ASP A 526 10.90 -6.07 -22.80
C ASP A 526 9.77 -6.48 -21.84
N PHE A 527 10.15 -7.13 -20.74
CA PHE A 527 9.24 -7.62 -19.70
C PHE A 527 8.32 -6.52 -19.15
N PHE A 528 8.88 -5.35 -18.90
CA PHE A 528 8.14 -4.25 -18.30
C PHE A 528 7.21 -3.57 -19.30
N GLU A 529 7.61 -3.54 -20.59
CA GLU A 529 6.74 -3.07 -21.67
C GLU A 529 5.55 -4.00 -21.90
N LEU A 530 5.73 -5.31 -21.69
CA LEU A 530 4.64 -6.29 -21.70
C LEU A 530 3.70 -6.17 -20.49
N GLY A 531 3.98 -5.28 -19.54
CA GLY A 531 3.21 -5.11 -18.31
C GLY A 531 3.65 -6.01 -17.17
N GLY A 532 4.80 -6.64 -17.31
CA GLY A 532 5.45 -7.39 -16.26
C GLY A 532 5.84 -6.51 -15.07
N HIS A 533 5.93 -7.10 -13.90
CA HIS A 533 6.27 -6.44 -12.66
C HIS A 533 7.03 -7.40 -11.73
N SER A 534 7.61 -6.87 -10.66
CA SER A 534 8.48 -7.64 -9.77
C SER A 534 7.89 -8.96 -9.28
N LEU A 535 6.60 -9.01 -8.97
CA LEU A 535 5.94 -10.23 -8.51
C LEU A 535 5.89 -11.33 -9.60
N VAL A 536 5.58 -10.95 -10.84
CA VAL A 536 5.60 -11.91 -11.98
C VAL A 536 7.05 -12.28 -12.31
N GLY A 537 7.97 -11.32 -12.23
CA GLY A 537 9.40 -11.59 -12.45
C GLY A 537 9.95 -12.64 -11.48
N VAL A 538 9.59 -12.57 -10.21
CA VAL A 538 9.98 -13.58 -9.20
C VAL A 538 9.41 -14.96 -9.54
N ARG A 539 8.15 -15.06 -9.96
CA ARG A 539 7.56 -16.35 -10.37
C ARG A 539 8.31 -16.95 -11.54
N ILE A 540 8.59 -16.13 -12.56
CA ILE A 540 9.34 -16.56 -13.73
C ILE A 540 10.75 -17.06 -13.35
N THR A 541 11.48 -16.32 -12.51
CA THR A 541 12.81 -16.76 -12.06
C THR A 541 12.73 -18.05 -11.24
N THR A 542 11.76 -18.19 -10.34
CA THR A 542 11.56 -19.41 -9.56
C THR A 542 11.23 -20.63 -10.44
N ASP A 543 10.40 -20.43 -11.46
CA ASP A 543 10.08 -21.51 -12.39
C ASP A 543 11.29 -21.91 -13.26
N LEU A 544 12.10 -20.93 -13.70
CA LEU A 544 13.35 -21.19 -14.42
C LEU A 544 14.38 -21.91 -13.53
N GLU A 545 14.51 -21.51 -12.27
CA GLU A 545 15.38 -22.19 -11.30
C GLU A 545 14.97 -23.65 -11.12
N ARG A 546 13.66 -23.88 -10.98
CA ARG A 546 13.11 -25.24 -10.83
C ARG A 546 13.30 -26.09 -12.10
N GLU A 547 13.08 -25.51 -13.29
CA GLU A 547 13.16 -26.23 -14.56
C GLU A 547 14.60 -26.54 -14.97
N TYR A 548 15.53 -25.59 -14.78
CA TYR A 548 16.91 -25.68 -15.24
C TYR A 548 17.94 -25.97 -14.13
N GLY A 549 17.55 -25.96 -12.85
CA GLY A 549 18.43 -26.20 -11.72
C GLY A 549 19.48 -25.10 -11.51
N VAL A 550 19.20 -23.87 -11.94
CA VAL A 550 20.09 -22.71 -11.87
C VAL A 550 19.55 -21.68 -10.90
N GLN A 551 20.41 -20.83 -10.33
CA GLN A 551 19.96 -19.65 -9.58
C GLN A 551 20.09 -18.41 -10.45
N ILE A 552 19.00 -17.64 -10.58
CA ILE A 552 18.94 -16.40 -11.34
C ILE A 552 18.70 -15.25 -10.35
N SER A 553 19.72 -14.41 -10.17
CA SER A 553 19.57 -13.22 -9.32
C SER A 553 18.45 -12.30 -9.87
N PRO A 554 17.59 -11.74 -9.00
CA PRO A 554 16.65 -10.69 -9.41
C PRO A 554 17.32 -9.53 -10.14
N VAL A 555 18.56 -9.20 -9.79
CA VAL A 555 19.35 -8.17 -10.49
C VAL A 555 19.62 -8.58 -11.94
N THR A 556 19.92 -9.85 -12.19
CA THR A 556 20.13 -10.37 -13.55
C THR A 556 18.86 -10.22 -14.38
N PHE A 557 17.70 -10.52 -13.81
CA PHE A 557 16.41 -10.35 -14.48
C PHE A 557 16.17 -8.89 -14.89
N TYR A 558 16.49 -7.92 -14.01
CA TYR A 558 16.34 -6.50 -14.34
C TYR A 558 17.35 -6.00 -15.38
N LEU A 559 18.56 -6.58 -15.40
CA LEU A 559 19.59 -6.23 -16.38
C LEU A 559 19.36 -6.86 -17.76
N ALA A 560 18.63 -7.96 -17.81
CA ALA A 560 18.32 -8.71 -19.04
C ALA A 560 16.80 -8.97 -19.14
N PRO A 561 15.97 -7.92 -19.25
CA PRO A 561 14.51 -8.02 -19.17
C PRO A 561 13.87 -8.50 -20.48
N THR A 562 14.53 -9.42 -21.21
CA THR A 562 14.02 -10.00 -22.46
C THR A 562 14.12 -11.53 -22.41
N PRO A 563 13.26 -12.27 -23.14
CA PRO A 563 13.37 -13.73 -23.22
C PRO A 563 14.76 -14.20 -23.66
N ALA A 564 15.37 -13.54 -24.64
CA ALA A 564 16.72 -13.86 -25.11
C ALA A 564 17.77 -13.61 -24.02
N GLY A 565 17.73 -12.45 -23.36
CA GLY A 565 18.67 -12.11 -22.28
C GLY A 565 18.55 -13.04 -21.08
N LEU A 566 17.33 -13.45 -20.73
CA LEU A 566 17.10 -14.37 -19.64
C LEU A 566 17.54 -15.81 -19.99
N ALA A 567 17.36 -16.23 -21.25
CA ALA A 567 17.87 -17.50 -21.77
C ALA A 567 19.39 -17.55 -21.69
N ASP A 568 20.08 -16.47 -22.08
CA ASP A 568 21.54 -16.34 -21.95
C ASP A 568 21.98 -16.44 -20.47
N ALA A 569 21.25 -15.80 -19.54
CA ALA A 569 21.54 -15.90 -18.12
C ALA A 569 21.40 -17.34 -17.59
N VAL A 570 20.36 -18.08 -18.01
CA VAL A 570 20.18 -19.50 -17.68
C VAL A 570 21.37 -20.32 -18.16
N VAL A 571 21.82 -20.14 -19.42
CA VAL A 571 22.97 -20.82 -19.98
C VAL A 571 24.26 -20.51 -19.22
N GLN A 572 24.50 -19.24 -18.91
CA GLN A 572 25.69 -18.80 -18.14
C GLN A 572 25.72 -19.39 -16.73
N ALA A 573 24.56 -19.57 -16.10
CA ALA A 573 24.44 -20.19 -14.79
C ALA A 573 24.58 -21.73 -14.83
N GLY A 574 24.81 -22.32 -16.01
CA GLY A 574 25.02 -23.76 -16.20
C GLY A 574 23.75 -24.55 -16.54
N GLY A 575 22.65 -23.87 -16.81
CA GLY A 575 21.43 -24.52 -17.31
C GLY A 575 21.65 -25.12 -18.69
N ALA A 576 21.33 -26.39 -18.84
CA ALA A 576 21.33 -27.09 -20.10
C ALA A 576 20.04 -27.91 -20.23
N ARG A 577 19.49 -27.96 -21.44
CA ARG A 577 18.45 -28.93 -21.82
C ARG A 577 19.03 -30.06 -22.60
#